data_35c5c0849d0edd212ed96ff45067465c
#
_entry.id   35c5c0849d0edd212ed96ff45067465c
#
_cell.length_a   1.000
_cell.length_b   1.000
_cell.length_c   1.000
_cell.angle_alpha   90.00
_cell.angle_beta   90.00
_cell.angle_gamma   90.00
#
_symmetry.space_group_name_H-M   'P 1'
#
loop_
_entity.id
_entity.type
_entity.pdbx_description
1 polymer ?
#
loop_
_entity_poly.entity_id
_entity_poly.type
_entity_poly.pdbx_seq_one_letter_code
_entity_poly.pdbx_strand_id
1 'polypeptide(L)'
;MPTPTPQGPIGRSLTRRTLLRNLALTAAAVPLPKLIAQPQYGGSNGQQRGEMGRIAGAFRQQFSVPATSIAISRNGQFVYDQSIGMADRQHLVQAQQDSLFRIASLSIPITSVTIFSLIEQGKLKLTDKVFGPSAIFGIKYGKPPYKQYIADITVDHLLTHTCGGWAADATDPMMHNDGWDQTKLITETIANQPLTNPPGTNWAFSNFGYCILGRVIEQVTGQPYQSYVQASILAPCGITTMQIAKNKESQRAPNEVVYFGQYSEDPYKLNITRMDSDAGWIASSTQLVQFLNHVAGAPNIPALLKPATIQLMTTPASAYPPGDARYARGWMVRNNGAGPWWHSGSLPGTTTIMVRTPTGFCWAALANTRTQPDNEINTAIDQMMWNMVHTVPSWNA
;
A
#
# COMPACT_ATOMS: atom_id res chain seq x y z
N MET A 1 77.50 -32.06 35.09
CA MET A 1 78.17 -31.45 33.90
C MET A 1 77.07 -30.66 33.15
N PRO A 2 77.18 -29.37 33.13
CA PRO A 2 76.17 -28.56 32.43
C PRO A 2 76.62 -28.22 31.03
N THR A 3 75.71 -28.28 30.05
CA THR A 3 75.89 -27.87 28.68
C THR A 3 75.62 -26.39 28.49
N PRO A 4 76.31 -25.68 27.62
CA PRO A 4 76.20 -24.21 27.51
C PRO A 4 75.07 -23.74 26.60
N THR A 5 74.47 -22.60 26.96
CA THR A 5 73.50 -21.85 26.24
C THR A 5 74.11 -21.01 25.11
N PRO A 6 73.53 -20.89 23.92
CA PRO A 6 73.96 -19.92 22.93
C PRO A 6 73.24 -18.54 23.09
N GLN A 7 74.03 -17.49 23.00
CA GLN A 7 73.64 -16.09 23.01
C GLN A 7 72.99 -15.72 21.68
N GLY A 8 71.83 -15.02 21.74
CA GLY A 8 71.15 -14.42 20.60
C GLY A 8 71.63 -13.00 20.29
N PRO A 9 71.45 -12.50 19.07
CA PRO A 9 72.03 -11.22 18.64
C PRO A 9 71.21 -10.01 19.07
N ILE A 10 71.96 -8.93 19.25
CA ILE A 10 71.62 -7.59 19.77
C ILE A 10 70.52 -6.92 18.90
N GLY A 11 69.46 -6.49 19.55
CA GLY A 11 68.38 -5.69 18.93
C GLY A 11 68.85 -4.29 18.60
N ARG A 12 68.67 -3.88 17.34
CA ARG A 12 68.77 -2.47 16.90
C ARG A 12 67.49 -1.75 17.24
N SER A 13 67.55 -0.72 18.06
CA SER A 13 66.44 0.20 18.37
C SER A 13 66.07 1.01 17.13
N LEU A 14 64.84 0.85 16.65
CA LEU A 14 64.25 1.70 15.62
C LEU A 14 63.76 2.99 16.29
N THR A 15 64.35 4.11 15.86
CA THR A 15 63.97 5.46 16.34
C THR A 15 62.61 5.86 15.81
N ARG A 16 61.86 6.63 16.63
CA ARG A 16 60.50 7.16 16.36
C ARG A 16 60.30 7.95 15.02
N ARG A 17 61.38 8.20 14.28
CA ARG A 17 61.32 8.92 12.98
C ARG A 17 61.01 8.06 11.75
N THR A 18 61.17 6.74 11.85
CA THR A 18 60.92 5.86 10.68
C THR A 18 59.51 5.31 10.59
N LEU A 19 58.64 5.55 11.58
CA LEU A 19 57.28 5.07 11.65
C LEU A 19 56.23 6.06 11.06
N LEU A 20 56.67 7.25 10.60
CA LEU A 20 55.76 8.30 10.10
C LEU A 20 55.76 8.45 8.55
N ARG A 21 56.39 7.54 7.82
CA ARG A 21 56.54 7.72 6.36
C ARG A 21 55.72 6.79 5.49
N ASN A 22 54.93 5.86 6.03
CA ASN A 22 54.15 4.90 5.24
C ASN A 22 52.69 4.75 5.70
N LEU A 23 52.08 5.82 6.22
CA LEU A 23 50.60 5.93 6.35
C LEU A 23 50.12 6.94 5.30
N ALA A 24 50.18 6.54 4.03
CA ALA A 24 49.28 7.11 3.03
C ALA A 24 47.88 6.59 3.36
N LEU A 25 47.13 7.35 4.16
CA LEU A 25 45.70 7.15 4.30
C LEU A 25 45.05 7.37 2.93
N THR A 26 44.71 6.31 2.22
CA THR A 26 43.64 6.34 1.24
C THR A 26 42.36 6.63 2.03
N ALA A 27 42.03 7.91 2.18
CA ALA A 27 40.69 8.32 2.60
C ALA A 27 39.75 7.87 1.46
N ALA A 28 39.15 6.68 1.62
CA ALA A 28 38.00 6.32 0.83
C ALA A 28 36.96 7.41 1.09
N ALA A 29 36.66 8.22 0.10
CA ALA A 29 35.59 9.20 0.13
C ALA A 29 34.30 8.43 0.40
N VAL A 30 33.83 8.47 1.65
CA VAL A 30 32.47 8.04 1.98
C VAL A 30 31.55 8.95 1.14
N PRO A 31 30.75 8.42 0.20
CA PRO A 31 29.84 9.26 -0.54
C PRO A 31 28.91 9.95 0.47
N LEU A 32 28.96 11.28 0.50
CA LEU A 32 27.98 12.07 1.24
C LEU A 32 26.58 11.59 0.83
N PRO A 33 25.66 11.35 1.78
CA PRO A 33 24.31 11.02 1.44
C PRO A 33 23.80 12.10 0.48
N LYS A 34 23.30 11.68 -0.70
CA LYS A 34 22.63 12.61 -1.61
C LYS A 34 21.59 13.34 -0.78
N LEU A 35 21.74 14.64 -0.59
CA LEU A 35 20.66 15.47 -0.07
C LEU A 35 19.46 15.18 -0.96
N ILE A 36 18.46 14.49 -0.41
CA ILE A 36 17.15 14.38 -1.02
C ILE A 36 16.67 15.82 -1.08
N ALA A 37 16.53 16.35 -2.28
CA ALA A 37 16.05 17.72 -2.48
C ALA A 37 14.73 17.83 -1.72
N GLN A 38 14.64 18.77 -0.80
CA GLN A 38 13.40 19.05 -0.06
C GLN A 38 12.30 19.29 -1.10
N PRO A 39 11.14 18.66 -0.99
CA PRO A 39 10.05 18.88 -1.93
C PRO A 39 9.77 20.38 -2.02
N GLN A 40 9.84 20.95 -3.21
CA GLN A 40 9.38 22.33 -3.41
C GLN A 40 7.86 22.32 -3.32
N TYR A 41 7.32 22.87 -2.23
CA TYR A 41 5.88 23.00 -2.03
C TYR A 41 5.35 24.13 -2.92
N GLY A 42 4.75 23.78 -4.06
CA GLY A 42 4.02 24.73 -4.89
C GLY A 42 2.64 25.02 -4.30
N GLY A 43 2.22 26.28 -4.26
CA GLY A 43 0.82 26.65 -3.98
C GLY A 43 0.39 26.79 -2.52
N SER A 44 1.23 26.46 -1.51
CA SER A 44 0.95 26.75 -0.11
C SER A 44 2.06 27.52 0.57
N ASN A 45 1.73 28.49 1.42
CA ASN A 45 2.70 29.26 2.22
C ASN A 45 2.88 28.64 3.63
N GLY A 46 3.83 29.19 4.41
CA GLY A 46 4.13 28.67 5.75
C GLY A 46 2.96 28.74 6.74
N GLN A 47 2.13 29.79 6.69
CA GLN A 47 0.95 29.94 7.54
C GLN A 47 -0.11 28.88 7.20
N GLN A 48 -0.35 28.63 5.92
CA GLN A 48 -1.32 27.61 5.45
C GLN A 48 -0.85 26.21 5.86
N ARG A 49 0.43 25.89 5.69
CA ARG A 49 0.99 24.61 6.18
C ARG A 49 0.90 24.47 7.70
N GLY A 50 1.11 25.56 8.44
CA GLY A 50 0.89 25.59 9.90
C GLY A 50 -0.54 25.28 10.29
N GLU A 51 -1.52 25.86 9.58
CA GLU A 51 -2.95 25.57 9.80
C GLU A 51 -3.33 24.13 9.44
N MET A 52 -2.82 23.59 8.33
CA MET A 52 -2.98 22.17 8.00
C MET A 52 -2.41 21.26 9.11
N GLY A 53 -1.22 21.60 9.65
CA GLY A 53 -0.62 20.89 10.77
C GLY A 53 -1.48 20.96 12.04
N ARG A 54 -2.12 22.10 12.32
CA ARG A 54 -3.06 22.26 13.45
C ARG A 54 -4.29 21.35 13.29
N ILE A 55 -4.87 21.29 12.09
CA ILE A 55 -6.01 20.40 11.78
C ILE A 55 -5.61 18.93 11.98
N ALA A 56 -4.46 18.52 11.47
CA ALA A 56 -3.94 17.16 11.67
C ALA A 56 -3.66 16.86 13.15
N GLY A 57 -3.15 17.83 13.91
CA GLY A 57 -2.95 17.73 15.36
C GLY A 57 -4.26 17.52 16.12
N ALA A 58 -5.32 18.25 15.76
CA ALA A 58 -6.65 18.11 16.37
C ALA A 58 -7.24 16.70 16.13
N PHE A 59 -7.15 16.18 14.89
CA PHE A 59 -7.56 14.81 14.58
C PHE A 59 -6.80 13.78 15.43
N ARG A 60 -5.46 13.91 15.52
CA ARG A 60 -4.63 13.03 16.36
C ARG A 60 -5.05 13.04 17.83
N GLN A 61 -5.32 14.22 18.37
CA GLN A 61 -5.75 14.38 19.77
C GLN A 61 -7.12 13.75 19.99
N GLN A 62 -8.09 14.01 19.10
CA GLN A 62 -9.47 13.51 19.21
C GLN A 62 -9.51 11.99 19.26
N PHE A 63 -8.74 11.31 18.43
CA PHE A 63 -8.73 9.84 18.30
C PHE A 63 -7.54 9.16 18.97
N SER A 64 -6.75 9.90 19.75
CA SER A 64 -5.54 9.38 20.42
C SER A 64 -4.56 8.69 19.46
N VAL A 65 -4.47 9.18 18.21
CA VAL A 65 -3.63 8.59 17.17
C VAL A 65 -2.15 8.78 17.51
N PRO A 66 -1.35 7.70 17.60
CA PRO A 66 0.07 7.81 17.96
C PRO A 66 0.89 8.54 16.91
N ALA A 67 0.70 8.18 15.64
CA ALA A 67 1.34 8.83 14.50
C ALA A 67 0.38 8.95 13.31
N THR A 68 0.52 10.05 12.56
CA THR A 68 -0.19 10.30 11.30
C THR A 68 0.82 10.76 10.26
N SER A 69 0.74 10.20 9.05
CA SER A 69 1.50 10.65 7.88
C SER A 69 0.53 11.16 6.83
N ILE A 70 0.77 12.36 6.32
CA ILE A 70 -0.14 13.07 5.41
C ILE A 70 0.67 13.67 4.26
N ALA A 71 0.22 13.44 3.03
CA ALA A 71 0.75 14.11 1.86
C ALA A 71 -0.39 14.61 0.97
N ILE A 72 -0.22 15.78 0.38
CA ILE A 72 -1.14 16.42 -0.57
C ILE A 72 -0.33 16.92 -1.76
N SER A 73 -0.77 16.59 -2.97
CA SER A 73 -0.30 17.23 -4.20
C SER A 73 -1.45 17.94 -4.91
N ARG A 74 -1.09 18.94 -5.72
CA ARG A 74 -1.99 19.56 -6.70
C ARG A 74 -1.30 19.61 -8.04
N ASN A 75 -1.98 19.14 -9.09
CA ASN A 75 -1.43 19.06 -10.44
C ASN A 75 -0.04 18.38 -10.50
N GLY A 76 0.15 17.35 -9.67
CA GLY A 76 1.40 16.60 -9.58
C GLY A 76 2.48 17.19 -8.68
N GLN A 77 2.31 18.41 -8.17
CA GLN A 77 3.29 19.07 -7.27
C GLN A 77 2.86 18.95 -5.82
N PHE A 78 3.75 18.56 -4.91
CA PHE A 78 3.47 18.52 -3.49
C PHE A 78 3.19 19.92 -2.93
N VAL A 79 2.10 20.03 -2.16
CA VAL A 79 1.70 21.26 -1.47
C VAL A 79 1.76 21.10 0.06
N TYR A 80 1.75 19.87 0.54
CA TYR A 80 1.91 19.50 1.96
C TYR A 80 2.44 18.07 2.06
N ASP A 81 3.36 17.82 3.00
CA ASP A 81 3.93 16.51 3.26
C ASP A 81 4.52 16.51 4.66
N GLN A 82 3.82 15.94 5.62
CA GLN A 82 4.27 15.87 7.01
C GLN A 82 3.83 14.59 7.69
N SER A 83 4.70 14.08 8.56
CA SER A 83 4.38 13.06 9.55
C SER A 83 4.47 13.65 10.95
N ILE A 84 3.49 13.34 11.79
CA ILE A 84 3.34 13.94 13.12
C ILE A 84 3.12 12.82 14.14
N GLY A 85 3.85 12.85 15.25
CA GLY A 85 3.70 11.93 16.39
C GLY A 85 4.76 10.85 16.42
N MET A 86 4.49 9.76 17.15
CA MET A 86 5.48 8.74 17.49
C MET A 86 5.28 7.50 16.62
N ALA A 87 6.26 7.21 15.77
CA ALA A 87 6.35 5.96 15.02
C ALA A 87 6.51 4.76 15.97
N ASP A 88 7.29 4.94 17.00
CA ASP A 88 7.49 3.96 18.06
C ASP A 88 7.52 4.70 19.42
N ARG A 89 6.48 4.47 20.24
CA ARG A 89 6.35 5.11 21.55
C ARG A 89 7.33 4.56 22.56
N GLN A 90 7.63 3.26 22.49
CA GLN A 90 8.50 2.60 23.45
C GLN A 90 9.95 3.06 23.29
N HIS A 91 10.39 3.25 22.07
CA HIS A 91 11.75 3.68 21.76
C HIS A 91 11.87 5.18 21.47
N LEU A 92 10.81 5.96 21.67
CA LEU A 92 10.75 7.41 21.46
C LEU A 92 11.12 7.84 20.03
N VAL A 93 10.79 7.01 19.02
CA VAL A 93 11.05 7.32 17.61
C VAL A 93 9.90 8.15 17.05
N GLN A 94 10.21 9.32 16.53
CA GLN A 94 9.23 10.18 15.84
C GLN A 94 8.95 9.67 14.43
N ALA A 95 7.70 9.83 13.97
CA ALA A 95 7.33 9.56 12.58
C ALA A 95 8.01 10.58 11.67
N GLN A 96 8.58 10.10 10.56
CA GLN A 96 9.24 10.88 9.51
C GLN A 96 8.45 10.78 8.20
N GLN A 97 8.77 11.62 7.21
CA GLN A 97 8.13 11.61 5.90
C GLN A 97 8.26 10.26 5.17
N ASP A 98 9.36 9.55 5.42
CA ASP A 98 9.64 8.23 4.86
C ASP A 98 9.18 7.07 5.75
N SER A 99 8.53 7.34 6.89
CA SER A 99 7.95 6.31 7.73
C SER A 99 6.90 5.51 6.98
N LEU A 100 7.02 4.19 7.06
CA LEU A 100 6.14 3.25 6.38
C LEU A 100 5.01 2.83 7.31
N PHE A 101 3.79 2.87 6.79
CA PHE A 101 2.57 2.44 7.48
C PHE A 101 1.93 1.30 6.69
N ARG A 102 1.30 0.33 7.36
CA ARG A 102 0.34 -0.54 6.68
C ARG A 102 -0.72 0.32 6.02
N ILE A 103 -1.01 0.04 4.77
CA ILE A 103 -1.98 0.84 4.02
C ILE A 103 -3.35 0.17 3.91
N ALA A 104 -3.47 -1.05 4.45
CA ALA A 104 -4.70 -1.83 4.43
C ALA A 104 -5.28 -1.90 2.99
N SER A 105 -6.59 -1.72 2.84
CA SER A 105 -7.27 -1.85 1.55
C SER A 105 -6.88 -0.79 0.50
N LEU A 106 -5.99 0.18 0.81
CA LEU A 106 -5.34 0.97 -0.26
C LEU A 106 -4.43 0.10 -1.15
N SER A 107 -4.16 -1.13 -0.77
CA SER A 107 -3.50 -2.15 -1.60
C SER A 107 -4.36 -2.58 -2.80
N ILE A 108 -5.68 -2.50 -2.67
CA ILE A 108 -6.66 -2.85 -3.70
C ILE A 108 -6.51 -2.02 -5.00
N PRO A 109 -6.44 -0.68 -4.94
CA PRO A 109 -6.11 0.14 -6.09
C PRO A 109 -4.81 -0.24 -6.81
N ILE A 110 -3.77 -0.60 -6.06
CA ILE A 110 -2.47 -1.01 -6.63
C ILE A 110 -2.64 -2.30 -7.44
N THR A 111 -3.34 -3.29 -6.89
CA THR A 111 -3.67 -4.54 -7.57
C THR A 111 -4.54 -4.29 -8.80
N SER A 112 -5.54 -3.42 -8.69
CA SER A 112 -6.41 -3.04 -9.81
C SER A 112 -5.61 -2.42 -10.97
N VAL A 113 -4.78 -1.42 -10.69
CA VAL A 113 -3.91 -0.78 -11.70
C VAL A 113 -2.98 -1.80 -12.34
N THR A 114 -2.47 -2.76 -11.58
CA THR A 114 -1.64 -3.86 -12.11
C THR A 114 -2.41 -4.74 -13.08
N ILE A 115 -3.64 -5.14 -12.75
CA ILE A 115 -4.51 -5.90 -13.67
C ILE A 115 -4.78 -5.10 -14.95
N PHE A 116 -5.11 -3.81 -14.83
CA PHE A 116 -5.36 -2.97 -16.00
C PHE A 116 -4.11 -2.75 -16.87
N SER A 117 -2.93 -2.69 -16.26
CA SER A 117 -1.67 -2.68 -17.02
C SER A 117 -1.47 -3.98 -17.83
N LEU A 118 -1.82 -5.14 -17.25
CA LEU A 118 -1.79 -6.42 -17.97
C LEU A 118 -2.82 -6.48 -19.09
N ILE A 119 -3.99 -5.87 -18.91
CA ILE A 119 -5.03 -5.74 -19.95
C ILE A 119 -4.52 -4.88 -21.10
N GLU A 120 -3.88 -3.74 -20.83
CA GLU A 120 -3.28 -2.90 -21.88
C GLU A 120 -2.16 -3.59 -22.65
N GLN A 121 -1.45 -4.52 -22.00
CA GLN A 121 -0.44 -5.36 -22.63
C GLN A 121 -1.05 -6.52 -23.45
N GLY A 122 -2.37 -6.67 -23.46
CA GLY A 122 -3.07 -7.77 -24.13
C GLY A 122 -2.89 -9.15 -23.48
N LYS A 123 -2.37 -9.20 -22.25
CA LYS A 123 -2.11 -10.45 -21.52
C LYS A 123 -3.33 -10.95 -20.75
N LEU A 124 -4.33 -10.12 -20.56
CA LEU A 124 -5.50 -10.38 -19.74
C LEU A 124 -6.73 -9.63 -20.31
N LYS A 125 -7.93 -10.17 -20.08
CA LYS A 125 -9.20 -9.51 -20.39
C LYS A 125 -10.10 -9.53 -19.17
N LEU A 126 -10.97 -8.54 -19.02
CA LEU A 126 -11.98 -8.50 -17.95
C LEU A 126 -12.90 -9.74 -17.95
N THR A 127 -13.17 -10.29 -19.14
CA THR A 127 -14.04 -11.45 -19.36
C THR A 127 -13.36 -12.80 -19.18
N ASP A 128 -12.04 -12.82 -18.94
CA ASP A 128 -11.33 -14.09 -18.74
C ASP A 128 -11.85 -14.81 -17.50
N LYS A 129 -12.19 -16.07 -17.65
CA LYS A 129 -12.62 -16.96 -16.56
C LYS A 129 -11.40 -17.26 -15.69
N VAL A 130 -11.62 -17.32 -14.36
CA VAL A 130 -10.54 -17.51 -13.38
C VAL A 130 -10.34 -19.00 -13.07
N PHE A 131 -11.41 -19.74 -12.86
CA PHE A 131 -11.40 -21.17 -12.50
C PHE A 131 -11.99 -22.04 -13.60
N GLY A 132 -11.35 -23.17 -13.89
CA GLY A 132 -11.80 -24.15 -14.88
C GLY A 132 -10.65 -24.62 -15.76
N PRO A 133 -10.79 -25.79 -16.44
CA PRO A 133 -9.70 -26.37 -17.23
C PRO A 133 -9.12 -25.47 -18.32
N SER A 134 -9.96 -24.61 -18.93
CA SER A 134 -9.55 -23.62 -19.97
C SER A 134 -9.45 -22.20 -19.41
N ALA A 135 -9.53 -21.99 -18.09
CA ALA A 135 -9.46 -20.69 -17.44
C ALA A 135 -8.02 -20.38 -16.99
N ILE A 136 -7.80 -19.18 -16.44
CA ILE A 136 -6.47 -18.67 -16.04
C ILE A 136 -5.73 -19.66 -15.13
N PHE A 137 -6.39 -20.24 -14.12
CA PHE A 137 -5.74 -21.17 -13.20
C PHE A 137 -5.79 -22.64 -13.65
N GLY A 138 -6.53 -22.98 -14.72
CA GLY A 138 -6.73 -24.36 -15.06
C GLY A 138 -7.35 -25.14 -13.90
N ILE A 139 -6.68 -26.20 -13.46
CA ILE A 139 -7.10 -27.04 -12.32
C ILE A 139 -6.23 -26.84 -11.07
N LYS A 140 -5.44 -25.76 -11.00
CA LYS A 140 -4.45 -25.50 -9.93
C LYS A 140 -5.08 -25.53 -8.53
N TYR A 141 -6.27 -24.93 -8.37
CA TYR A 141 -6.96 -24.83 -7.07
C TYR A 141 -8.15 -25.76 -6.92
N GLY A 142 -8.48 -26.57 -7.92
CA GLY A 142 -9.58 -27.55 -7.87
C GLY A 142 -9.90 -28.13 -9.24
N LYS A 143 -10.66 -29.22 -9.26
CA LYS A 143 -11.08 -29.94 -10.46
C LYS A 143 -12.60 -29.92 -10.58
N PRO A 144 -13.15 -29.96 -11.82
CA PRO A 144 -14.58 -30.20 -12.00
C PRO A 144 -15.04 -31.55 -11.36
N PRO A 145 -16.29 -31.60 -10.88
CA PRO A 145 -17.26 -30.53 -10.86
C PRO A 145 -16.99 -29.52 -9.75
N TYR A 146 -16.95 -28.24 -10.10
CA TYR A 146 -16.84 -27.15 -9.10
C TYR A 146 -18.19 -26.95 -8.39
N LYS A 147 -18.13 -26.36 -7.18
CA LYS A 147 -19.33 -25.80 -6.54
C LYS A 147 -20.00 -24.78 -7.45
N GLN A 148 -21.30 -24.56 -7.23
CA GLN A 148 -22.13 -23.68 -8.05
C GLN A 148 -21.45 -22.32 -8.25
N TYR A 149 -21.47 -21.82 -9.49
CA TYR A 149 -20.95 -20.51 -9.95
C TYR A 149 -19.43 -20.31 -9.93
N ILE A 150 -18.62 -21.18 -9.31
CA ILE A 150 -17.16 -21.00 -9.22
C ILE A 150 -16.52 -20.83 -10.60
N ALA A 151 -16.91 -21.67 -11.58
CA ALA A 151 -16.39 -21.60 -12.94
C ALA A 151 -16.93 -20.40 -13.75
N ASP A 152 -17.85 -19.62 -13.19
CA ASP A 152 -18.42 -18.42 -13.82
C ASP A 152 -17.72 -17.14 -13.43
N ILE A 153 -16.84 -17.18 -12.43
CA ILE A 153 -16.09 -16.04 -11.97
C ILE A 153 -15.14 -15.57 -13.08
N THR A 154 -15.22 -14.27 -13.38
CA THR A 154 -14.29 -13.58 -14.29
C THR A 154 -13.38 -12.61 -13.52
N VAL A 155 -12.34 -12.11 -14.17
CA VAL A 155 -11.47 -11.04 -13.64
C VAL A 155 -12.30 -9.82 -13.26
N ASP A 156 -13.30 -9.43 -14.06
CA ASP A 156 -14.18 -8.29 -13.78
C ASP A 156 -15.00 -8.48 -12.49
N HIS A 157 -15.52 -9.69 -12.27
CA HIS A 157 -16.28 -9.99 -11.07
C HIS A 157 -15.45 -9.85 -9.78
N LEU A 158 -14.16 -10.20 -9.84
CA LEU A 158 -13.24 -10.01 -8.71
C LEU A 158 -12.88 -8.54 -8.50
N LEU A 159 -12.58 -7.80 -9.58
CA LEU A 159 -12.25 -6.36 -9.51
C LEU A 159 -13.41 -5.52 -8.96
N THR A 160 -14.64 -5.91 -9.26
CA THR A 160 -15.86 -5.17 -8.92
C THR A 160 -16.52 -5.65 -7.62
N HIS A 161 -15.94 -6.64 -6.93
CA HIS A 161 -16.55 -7.29 -5.77
C HIS A 161 -17.94 -7.89 -6.05
N THR A 162 -18.11 -8.48 -7.22
CA THR A 162 -19.37 -9.09 -7.65
C THR A 162 -19.21 -10.60 -7.93
N CYS A 163 -18.26 -11.26 -7.28
CA CYS A 163 -18.03 -12.70 -7.47
C CYS A 163 -19.18 -13.59 -6.98
N GLY A 164 -20.14 -13.03 -6.22
CA GLY A 164 -21.34 -13.74 -5.77
C GLY A 164 -21.25 -14.35 -4.36
N GLY A 165 -20.19 -14.05 -3.62
CA GLY A 165 -19.99 -14.53 -2.24
C GLY A 165 -18.64 -14.03 -1.68
N TRP A 166 -18.19 -14.66 -0.58
CA TRP A 166 -16.92 -14.38 0.10
C TRP A 166 -16.81 -12.92 0.56
N ALA A 167 -17.88 -12.39 1.16
CA ALA A 167 -17.93 -11.02 1.67
C ALA A 167 -16.92 -10.78 2.80
N ALA A 168 -16.47 -9.54 2.95
CA ALA A 168 -15.63 -9.10 4.06
C ALA A 168 -16.45 -8.88 5.33
N ASP A 169 -17.04 -9.95 5.83
CA ASP A 169 -17.83 -10.02 7.06
C ASP A 169 -17.22 -11.07 8.03
N ALA A 170 -17.99 -11.55 8.97
CA ALA A 170 -17.54 -12.57 9.92
C ALA A 170 -17.10 -13.89 9.26
N THR A 171 -17.43 -14.10 8.00
CA THR A 171 -17.08 -15.30 7.22
C THR A 171 -15.95 -15.08 6.22
N ASP A 172 -15.33 -13.90 6.22
CA ASP A 172 -14.24 -13.55 5.29
C ASP A 172 -13.10 -14.57 5.36
N PRO A 173 -12.81 -15.31 4.28
CA PRO A 173 -11.74 -16.30 4.28
C PRO A 173 -10.37 -15.72 4.68
N MET A 174 -10.12 -14.44 4.38
CA MET A 174 -8.86 -13.77 4.69
C MET A 174 -8.63 -13.54 6.18
N MET A 175 -9.69 -13.53 6.99
CA MET A 175 -9.65 -13.27 8.43
C MET A 175 -9.56 -14.56 9.28
N HIS A 176 -9.54 -15.72 8.63
CA HIS A 176 -9.51 -17.02 9.29
C HIS A 176 -8.31 -17.86 8.83
N ASN A 177 -8.04 -18.94 9.59
CA ASN A 177 -7.00 -19.93 9.25
C ASN A 177 -5.61 -19.29 9.02
N ASP A 178 -5.11 -18.54 9.99
CA ASP A 178 -3.87 -17.76 9.89
C ASP A 178 -2.63 -18.57 9.51
N GLY A 179 -2.64 -19.89 9.78
CA GLY A 179 -1.58 -20.82 9.38
C GLY A 179 -1.62 -21.27 7.91
N TRP A 180 -2.64 -20.88 7.14
CA TRP A 180 -2.74 -21.26 5.73
C TRP A 180 -2.08 -20.22 4.84
N ASP A 181 -1.35 -20.71 3.81
CA ASP A 181 -0.90 -19.87 2.70
C ASP A 181 -2.05 -19.56 1.71
N GLN A 182 -1.79 -18.72 0.71
CA GLN A 182 -2.80 -18.36 -0.29
C GLN A 182 -3.28 -19.59 -1.08
N THR A 183 -2.40 -20.53 -1.40
CA THR A 183 -2.75 -21.73 -2.18
C THR A 183 -3.75 -22.59 -1.43
N LYS A 184 -3.45 -22.90 -0.17
CA LYS A 184 -4.37 -23.68 0.68
C LYS A 184 -5.66 -22.93 0.92
N LEU A 185 -5.58 -21.63 1.23
CA LEU A 185 -6.77 -20.82 1.46
C LEU A 185 -7.71 -20.82 0.26
N ILE A 186 -7.21 -20.60 -0.96
CA ILE A 186 -8.03 -20.59 -2.17
C ILE A 186 -8.62 -22.00 -2.41
N THR A 187 -7.80 -23.03 -2.34
CA THR A 187 -8.25 -24.43 -2.57
C THR A 187 -9.39 -24.82 -1.62
N GLU A 188 -9.22 -24.57 -0.33
CA GLU A 188 -10.22 -24.94 0.69
C GLU A 188 -11.47 -24.05 0.58
N THR A 189 -11.33 -22.76 0.27
CA THR A 189 -12.47 -21.86 0.15
C THR A 189 -13.35 -22.24 -1.05
N ILE A 190 -12.80 -22.45 -2.24
CA ILE A 190 -13.60 -22.82 -3.41
C ILE A 190 -14.23 -24.22 -3.28
N ALA A 191 -13.62 -25.11 -2.50
CA ALA A 191 -14.15 -26.44 -2.24
C ALA A 191 -15.30 -26.45 -1.21
N ASN A 192 -15.23 -25.57 -0.18
CA ASN A 192 -16.07 -25.67 1.00
C ASN A 192 -17.00 -24.48 1.24
N GLN A 193 -16.75 -23.31 0.64
CA GLN A 193 -17.59 -22.10 0.75
C GLN A 193 -18.23 -21.76 -0.60
N PRO A 194 -19.44 -22.29 -0.87
CA PRO A 194 -20.14 -22.04 -2.14
C PRO A 194 -20.51 -20.55 -2.27
N LEU A 195 -20.61 -20.09 -3.51
CA LEU A 195 -21.17 -18.78 -3.79
C LEU A 195 -22.69 -18.81 -3.59
N THR A 196 -23.24 -17.73 -3.03
CA THR A 196 -24.66 -17.59 -2.75
C THR A 196 -25.44 -16.97 -3.90
N ASN A 197 -24.76 -16.23 -4.77
CA ASN A 197 -25.36 -15.52 -5.91
C ASN A 197 -24.58 -15.79 -7.19
N PRO A 198 -25.21 -15.73 -8.37
CA PRO A 198 -24.50 -15.73 -9.64
C PRO A 198 -23.52 -14.54 -9.70
N PRO A 199 -22.27 -14.73 -10.20
CA PRO A 199 -21.33 -13.63 -10.39
C PRO A 199 -21.92 -12.51 -11.27
N GLY A 200 -21.64 -11.27 -10.89
CA GLY A 200 -22.15 -10.08 -11.58
C GLY A 200 -23.51 -9.58 -11.12
N THR A 201 -24.21 -10.29 -10.23
CA THR A 201 -25.60 -9.95 -9.83
C THR A 201 -25.71 -9.26 -8.48
N ASN A 202 -24.75 -9.46 -7.58
CA ASN A 202 -24.75 -8.90 -6.23
C ASN A 202 -23.38 -8.34 -5.89
N TRP A 203 -23.35 -7.15 -5.32
CA TRP A 203 -22.13 -6.53 -4.82
C TRP A 203 -21.90 -6.91 -3.34
N ALA A 204 -20.70 -7.39 -3.03
CA ALA A 204 -20.26 -7.63 -1.66
C ALA A 204 -18.74 -7.47 -1.61
N PHE A 205 -18.25 -6.49 -0.85
CA PHE A 205 -16.81 -6.24 -0.70
C PHE A 205 -16.10 -7.54 -0.28
N SER A 206 -15.04 -7.92 -1.00
CA SER A 206 -14.36 -9.20 -0.81
C SER A 206 -12.83 -9.00 -0.83
N ASN A 207 -12.18 -9.14 0.31
CA ASN A 207 -10.72 -9.21 0.40
C ASN A 207 -10.19 -10.44 -0.33
N PHE A 208 -10.88 -11.57 -0.16
CA PHE A 208 -10.51 -12.83 -0.80
C PHE A 208 -10.55 -12.74 -2.33
N GLY A 209 -11.46 -11.96 -2.92
CA GLY A 209 -11.47 -11.69 -4.36
C GLY A 209 -10.17 -11.04 -4.84
N TYR A 210 -9.62 -10.12 -4.08
CA TYR A 210 -8.34 -9.47 -4.40
C TYR A 210 -7.13 -10.35 -4.09
N CYS A 211 -7.19 -11.23 -3.09
CA CYS A 211 -6.20 -12.29 -2.91
C CYS A 211 -6.10 -13.17 -4.18
N ILE A 212 -7.24 -13.55 -4.77
CA ILE A 212 -7.29 -14.28 -6.05
C ILE A 212 -6.68 -13.47 -7.18
N LEU A 213 -6.98 -12.15 -7.29
CA LEU A 213 -6.39 -11.27 -8.32
C LEU A 213 -4.85 -11.19 -8.21
N GLY A 214 -4.30 -11.19 -7.00
CA GLY A 214 -2.86 -11.31 -6.82
C GLY A 214 -2.29 -12.59 -7.46
N ARG A 215 -2.97 -13.70 -7.30
CA ARG A 215 -2.57 -14.99 -7.91
C ARG A 215 -2.81 -15.00 -9.43
N VAL A 216 -3.82 -14.26 -9.93
CA VAL A 216 -3.99 -14.04 -11.38
C VAL A 216 -2.78 -13.31 -11.96
N ILE A 217 -2.29 -12.26 -11.28
CA ILE A 217 -1.07 -11.55 -11.70
C ILE A 217 0.11 -12.52 -11.76
N GLU A 218 0.33 -13.33 -10.74
CA GLU A 218 1.41 -14.32 -10.71
C GLU A 218 1.30 -15.34 -11.83
N GLN A 219 0.10 -15.86 -12.08
CA GLN A 219 -0.14 -16.86 -13.12
C GLN A 219 0.13 -16.33 -14.51
N VAL A 220 -0.26 -15.07 -14.78
CA VAL A 220 -0.12 -14.42 -16.09
C VAL A 220 1.32 -13.96 -16.35
N THR A 221 2.03 -13.55 -15.29
CA THR A 221 3.38 -12.97 -15.41
C THR A 221 4.50 -13.97 -15.17
N GLY A 222 4.23 -15.06 -14.47
CA GLY A 222 5.25 -16.01 -14.01
C GLY A 222 6.15 -15.46 -12.90
N GLN A 223 5.78 -14.34 -12.27
CA GLN A 223 6.57 -13.65 -11.24
C GLN A 223 5.77 -13.55 -9.93
N PRO A 224 6.45 -13.54 -8.74
CA PRO A 224 5.77 -13.24 -7.48
C PRO A 224 5.06 -11.88 -7.54
N TYR A 225 3.87 -11.79 -6.94
CA TYR A 225 3.03 -10.60 -6.96
C TYR A 225 3.79 -9.33 -6.56
N GLN A 226 4.46 -9.33 -5.39
CA GLN A 226 5.21 -8.17 -4.92
C GLN A 226 6.27 -7.73 -5.92
N SER A 227 7.07 -8.67 -6.44
CA SER A 227 8.18 -8.36 -7.36
C SER A 227 7.67 -7.74 -8.66
N TYR A 228 6.58 -8.29 -9.22
CA TYR A 228 5.99 -7.74 -10.44
C TYR A 228 5.43 -6.34 -10.23
N VAL A 229 4.69 -6.11 -9.14
CA VAL A 229 4.12 -4.79 -8.81
C VAL A 229 5.23 -3.76 -8.57
N GLN A 230 6.27 -4.12 -7.81
CA GLN A 230 7.40 -3.23 -7.59
C GLN A 230 8.09 -2.82 -8.88
N ALA A 231 8.37 -3.77 -9.77
CA ALA A 231 9.07 -3.49 -11.03
C ALA A 231 8.21 -2.77 -12.06
N SER A 232 6.93 -3.16 -12.21
CA SER A 232 6.10 -2.74 -13.33
C SER A 232 5.17 -1.56 -13.02
N ILE A 233 4.87 -1.29 -11.74
CA ILE A 233 3.94 -0.26 -11.31
C ILE A 233 4.62 0.77 -10.42
N LEU A 234 5.34 0.34 -9.38
CA LEU A 234 5.89 1.25 -8.38
C LEU A 234 7.19 1.93 -8.85
N ALA A 235 8.10 1.18 -9.47
CA ALA A 235 9.36 1.73 -9.96
C ALA A 235 9.17 2.83 -11.02
N PRO A 236 8.24 2.71 -11.99
CA PRO A 236 7.91 3.82 -12.91
C PRO A 236 7.41 5.10 -12.21
N CYS A 237 6.85 4.98 -11.00
CA CYS A 237 6.46 6.11 -10.15
C CYS A 237 7.61 6.66 -9.30
N GLY A 238 8.82 6.12 -9.41
CA GLY A 238 9.95 6.48 -8.54
C GLY A 238 9.85 5.89 -7.12
N ILE A 239 8.99 4.90 -6.90
CA ILE A 239 8.73 4.27 -5.61
C ILE A 239 9.54 2.99 -5.49
N THR A 240 10.48 2.94 -4.53
CA THR A 240 11.42 1.82 -4.38
C THR A 240 11.38 1.10 -3.03
N THR A 241 10.71 1.68 -2.02
CA THR A 241 10.72 1.13 -0.64
C THR A 241 9.39 0.52 -0.21
N MET A 242 8.32 0.67 -1.00
CA MET A 242 7.06 -0.03 -0.72
C MET A 242 7.25 -1.54 -0.83
N GLN A 243 6.75 -2.28 0.15
CA GLN A 243 6.85 -3.74 0.23
C GLN A 243 5.67 -4.33 1.00
N ILE A 244 5.54 -5.66 0.99
CA ILE A 244 4.55 -6.34 1.81
C ILE A 244 5.04 -6.42 3.26
N ALA A 245 4.17 -6.03 4.20
CA ALA A 245 4.42 -6.11 5.64
C ALA A 245 4.68 -7.55 6.10
N LYS A 246 5.36 -7.68 7.24
CA LYS A 246 5.51 -8.94 7.95
C LYS A 246 4.47 -9.08 9.08
N ASN A 247 4.25 -10.33 9.52
CA ASN A 247 3.20 -10.64 10.48
C ASN A 247 3.54 -10.18 11.91
N LYS A 248 4.83 -10.18 12.30
CA LYS A 248 5.26 -9.91 13.68
C LYS A 248 5.85 -8.52 13.81
N GLU A 249 5.66 -7.89 14.96
CA GLU A 249 6.24 -6.60 15.29
C GLU A 249 7.78 -6.59 15.16
N SER A 250 8.44 -7.65 15.62
CA SER A 250 9.90 -7.80 15.52
C SER A 250 10.43 -7.95 14.09
N GLN A 251 9.56 -8.13 13.12
CA GLN A 251 9.90 -8.28 11.68
C GLN A 251 9.53 -7.04 10.87
N ARG A 252 9.18 -5.92 11.54
CA ARG A 252 8.88 -4.65 10.84
C ARG A 252 10.06 -4.27 9.95
N ALA A 253 9.75 -3.70 8.80
CA ALA A 253 10.74 -3.14 7.91
C ALA A 253 11.46 -1.94 8.57
N PRO A 254 12.66 -1.57 8.13
CA PRO A 254 13.25 -0.29 8.50
C PRO A 254 12.26 0.85 8.23
N ASN A 255 12.15 1.81 9.15
CA ASN A 255 11.22 2.94 9.13
C ASN A 255 9.72 2.58 9.17
N GLU A 256 9.35 1.31 9.36
CA GLU A 256 7.95 0.92 9.58
C GLU A 256 7.53 1.25 11.01
N VAL A 257 6.39 1.95 11.15
CA VAL A 257 5.83 2.33 12.45
C VAL A 257 5.37 1.12 13.27
N VAL A 258 5.24 1.28 14.59
CA VAL A 258 4.51 0.35 15.46
C VAL A 258 3.02 0.62 15.32
N TYR A 259 2.21 -0.45 15.32
CA TYR A 259 0.75 -0.37 15.23
C TYR A 259 0.13 -0.53 16.60
N PHE A 260 -0.90 0.27 16.89
CA PHE A 260 -1.55 0.30 18.19
C PHE A 260 -3.01 -0.09 18.05
N GLY A 261 -3.35 -1.28 18.54
CA GLY A 261 -4.74 -1.70 18.66
C GLY A 261 -5.46 -0.90 19.74
N GLN A 262 -6.74 -0.62 19.53
CA GLN A 262 -7.65 -0.13 20.57
C GLN A 262 -8.61 -1.25 20.97
N TYR A 263 -9.20 -1.16 22.16
CA TYR A 263 -10.19 -2.13 22.64
C TYR A 263 -9.70 -3.59 22.61
N SER A 264 -8.44 -3.82 23.01
CA SER A 264 -7.82 -5.16 23.05
C SER A 264 -7.58 -5.81 21.69
N GLU A 265 -7.63 -5.07 20.60
CA GLU A 265 -7.17 -5.58 19.30
C GLU A 265 -5.66 -5.81 19.30
N ASP A 266 -5.23 -6.91 18.72
CA ASP A 266 -3.82 -7.17 18.43
C ASP A 266 -3.53 -6.93 16.94
N PRO A 267 -2.79 -5.85 16.59
CA PRO A 267 -2.43 -5.54 15.20
C PRO A 267 -1.55 -6.60 14.53
N TYR A 268 -0.93 -7.47 15.31
CA TYR A 268 0.02 -8.47 14.81
C TYR A 268 -0.56 -9.90 14.78
N LYS A 269 -1.85 -10.05 15.07
CA LYS A 269 -2.52 -11.34 15.01
C LYS A 269 -2.83 -11.80 13.59
N LEU A 270 -3.07 -10.86 12.67
CA LEU A 270 -3.42 -11.17 11.27
C LEU A 270 -2.22 -11.71 10.48
N ASN A 271 -2.48 -12.65 9.57
CA ASN A 271 -1.50 -13.06 8.57
C ASN A 271 -1.44 -12.02 7.43
N ILE A 272 -0.82 -10.86 7.71
CA ILE A 272 -0.75 -9.72 6.78
C ILE A 272 0.06 -10.08 5.52
N THR A 273 1.05 -10.96 5.63
CA THR A 273 1.84 -11.42 4.50
C THR A 273 0.98 -12.16 3.47
N ARG A 274 -0.05 -12.90 3.92
CA ARG A 274 -1.01 -13.58 3.05
C ARG A 274 -1.95 -12.60 2.34
N MET A 275 -2.18 -11.43 2.93
CA MET A 275 -3.06 -10.37 2.42
C MET A 275 -2.35 -9.45 1.39
N ASP A 276 -1.31 -9.92 0.74
CA ASP A 276 -0.39 -9.13 -0.09
C ASP A 276 -1.10 -8.22 -1.11
N SER A 277 -2.14 -8.71 -1.77
CA SER A 277 -2.82 -8.03 -2.89
C SER A 277 -4.13 -7.32 -2.50
N ASP A 278 -4.59 -7.47 -1.26
CA ASP A 278 -5.80 -6.81 -0.75
C ASP A 278 -5.52 -5.80 0.37
N ALA A 279 -4.51 -6.05 1.24
CA ALA A 279 -4.27 -5.21 2.41
C ALA A 279 -2.81 -5.16 2.92
N GLY A 280 -1.89 -5.89 2.31
CA GLY A 280 -0.58 -6.21 2.89
C GLY A 280 0.54 -5.21 2.64
N TRP A 281 0.38 -4.22 1.78
CA TRP A 281 1.43 -3.24 1.48
C TRP A 281 1.70 -2.29 2.66
N ILE A 282 2.97 -1.87 2.76
CA ILE A 282 3.39 -0.72 3.58
C ILE A 282 3.93 0.38 2.67
N ALA A 283 3.59 1.63 3.02
CA ALA A 283 3.97 2.83 2.27
C ALA A 283 4.07 4.05 3.17
N SER A 284 4.73 5.11 2.71
CA SER A 284 4.54 6.46 3.21
C SER A 284 3.38 7.16 2.48
N SER A 285 2.83 8.22 3.06
CA SER A 285 1.81 9.03 2.39
C SER A 285 2.31 9.65 1.09
N THR A 286 3.57 10.07 1.05
CA THR A 286 4.24 10.63 -0.13
C THR A 286 4.25 9.62 -1.28
N GLN A 287 4.59 8.36 -1.02
CA GLN A 287 4.60 7.32 -2.03
C GLN A 287 3.20 7.04 -2.60
N LEU A 288 2.17 7.05 -1.77
CA LEU A 288 0.79 6.91 -2.23
C LEU A 288 0.35 8.07 -3.12
N VAL A 289 0.74 9.30 -2.78
CA VAL A 289 0.45 10.47 -3.61
C VAL A 289 1.25 10.43 -4.93
N GLN A 290 2.50 9.98 -4.92
CA GLN A 290 3.26 9.72 -6.15
C GLN A 290 2.53 8.71 -7.04
N PHE A 291 2.13 7.57 -6.49
CA PHE A 291 1.33 6.58 -7.22
C PHE A 291 0.04 7.18 -7.79
N LEU A 292 -0.73 7.93 -6.98
CA LEU A 292 -1.95 8.60 -7.44
C LEU A 292 -1.72 9.57 -8.59
N ASN A 293 -0.66 10.38 -8.54
CA ASN A 293 -0.33 11.34 -9.58
C ASN A 293 -0.09 10.64 -10.93
N HIS A 294 0.59 9.48 -10.92
CA HIS A 294 0.82 8.67 -12.11
C HIS A 294 -0.46 7.97 -12.60
N VAL A 295 -1.32 7.49 -11.69
CA VAL A 295 -2.61 6.88 -12.06
C VAL A 295 -3.57 7.94 -12.60
N ALA A 296 -3.60 9.12 -11.99
CA ALA A 296 -4.47 10.23 -12.41
C ALA A 296 -4.03 10.89 -13.72
N GLY A 297 -2.81 10.62 -14.20
CA GLY A 297 -2.24 11.34 -15.34
C GLY A 297 -2.08 12.83 -15.04
N ALA A 298 -1.52 13.16 -13.86
CA ALA A 298 -1.30 14.54 -13.46
C ALA A 298 -0.38 15.28 -14.46
N PRO A 299 -0.52 16.59 -14.64
CA PRO A 299 0.28 17.35 -15.61
C PRO A 299 1.79 17.10 -15.44
N ASN A 300 2.47 16.87 -16.56
CA ASN A 300 3.92 16.59 -16.62
C ASN A 300 4.39 15.32 -15.89
N ILE A 301 3.46 14.44 -15.51
CA ILE A 301 3.78 13.16 -14.89
C ILE A 301 3.37 12.05 -15.85
N PRO A 302 4.26 11.10 -16.20
CA PRO A 302 3.93 9.98 -17.06
C PRO A 302 2.79 9.15 -16.46
N ALA A 303 1.69 8.98 -17.20
CA ALA A 303 0.57 8.17 -16.76
C ALA A 303 0.91 6.68 -16.82
N LEU A 304 0.50 5.91 -15.81
CA LEU A 304 0.65 4.45 -15.79
C LEU A 304 -0.28 3.74 -16.76
N LEU A 305 -1.45 4.32 -17.04
CA LEU A 305 -2.50 3.75 -17.88
C LEU A 305 -3.00 4.80 -18.88
N LYS A 306 -3.52 4.34 -20.00
CA LYS A 306 -4.16 5.20 -21.00
C LYS A 306 -5.46 5.79 -20.46
N PRO A 307 -5.87 6.99 -20.92
CA PRO A 307 -7.12 7.63 -20.46
C PRO A 307 -8.37 6.74 -20.61
N ALA A 308 -8.48 6.01 -21.72
CA ALA A 308 -9.60 5.09 -21.92
C ALA A 308 -9.62 3.93 -20.90
N THR A 309 -8.45 3.45 -20.50
CA THR A 309 -8.31 2.40 -19.48
C THR A 309 -8.68 2.94 -18.10
N ILE A 310 -8.26 4.15 -17.79
CA ILE A 310 -8.64 4.83 -16.53
C ILE A 310 -10.16 5.00 -16.48
N GLN A 311 -10.78 5.45 -17.56
CA GLN A 311 -12.24 5.57 -17.66
C GLN A 311 -12.93 4.23 -17.42
N LEU A 312 -12.45 3.14 -18.05
CA LEU A 312 -12.99 1.79 -17.84
C LEU A 312 -12.82 1.34 -16.39
N MET A 313 -11.65 1.57 -15.78
CA MET A 313 -11.35 1.23 -14.39
C MET A 313 -12.26 1.98 -13.40
N THR A 314 -12.57 3.24 -13.68
CA THR A 314 -13.40 4.10 -12.81
C THR A 314 -14.88 4.09 -13.17
N THR A 315 -15.32 3.30 -14.14
CA THR A 315 -16.75 3.07 -14.43
C THR A 315 -17.37 2.18 -13.36
N PRO A 316 -18.44 2.62 -12.67
CA PRO A 316 -19.08 1.85 -11.60
C PRO A 316 -19.59 0.49 -12.05
N ALA A 317 -19.49 -0.50 -11.15
CA ALA A 317 -20.12 -1.80 -11.32
C ALA A 317 -21.65 -1.68 -11.38
N SER A 318 -22.31 -2.35 -12.31
CA SER A 318 -23.77 -2.31 -12.46
C SER A 318 -24.50 -2.88 -11.25
N ALA A 319 -23.92 -3.92 -10.61
CA ALA A 319 -24.48 -4.56 -9.43
C ALA A 319 -24.30 -3.76 -8.13
N TYR A 320 -23.52 -2.66 -8.14
CA TYR A 320 -23.42 -1.77 -6.97
C TYR A 320 -24.70 -0.94 -6.81
N PRO A 321 -25.22 -0.81 -5.57
CA PRO A 321 -26.45 -0.04 -5.33
C PRO A 321 -26.37 1.37 -5.92
N PRO A 322 -27.49 1.92 -6.43
CA PRO A 322 -27.55 3.32 -6.88
C PRO A 322 -27.21 4.30 -5.75
N GLY A 323 -26.54 5.41 -6.09
CA GLY A 323 -26.18 6.46 -5.14
C GLY A 323 -25.13 7.39 -5.72
N ASP A 324 -24.80 8.46 -4.98
CA ASP A 324 -23.79 9.45 -5.38
C ASP A 324 -22.39 8.86 -5.44
N ALA A 325 -22.09 7.93 -4.53
CA ALA A 325 -20.85 7.20 -4.48
C ALA A 325 -21.09 5.74 -4.85
N ARG A 326 -20.27 5.21 -5.76
CA ARG A 326 -20.39 3.83 -6.27
C ARG A 326 -19.03 3.17 -6.35
N TYR A 327 -19.00 1.85 -6.19
CA TYR A 327 -17.78 1.08 -6.39
C TYR A 327 -17.56 0.75 -7.87
N ALA A 328 -16.36 0.98 -8.34
CA ALA A 328 -15.89 0.62 -9.66
C ALA A 328 -14.92 -0.59 -9.56
N ARG A 329 -13.82 -0.55 -10.28
CA ARG A 329 -12.81 -1.63 -10.28
C ARG A 329 -11.63 -1.24 -9.40
N GLY A 330 -11.74 -1.50 -8.10
CA GLY A 330 -10.74 -1.15 -7.09
C GLY A 330 -10.81 0.29 -6.57
N TRP A 331 -11.88 1.02 -6.88
CA TRP A 331 -12.07 2.42 -6.49
C TRP A 331 -13.52 2.71 -6.14
N MET A 332 -13.74 3.46 -5.07
CA MET A 332 -14.96 4.23 -4.92
C MET A 332 -14.91 5.44 -5.84
N VAL A 333 -16.01 5.78 -6.48
CA VAL A 333 -16.10 6.90 -7.43
C VAL A 333 -17.37 7.69 -7.25
N ARG A 334 -17.34 8.98 -7.60
CA ARG A 334 -18.54 9.83 -7.75
C ARG A 334 -18.73 10.19 -9.21
N ASN A 335 -19.96 10.62 -9.56
CA ASN A 335 -20.32 11.08 -10.91
C ASN A 335 -19.83 10.13 -12.01
N ASN A 336 -20.01 8.82 -11.82
CA ASN A 336 -19.59 7.77 -12.75
C ASN A 336 -18.10 7.87 -13.15
N GLY A 337 -17.23 8.23 -12.19
CA GLY A 337 -15.79 8.35 -12.40
C GLY A 337 -15.31 9.73 -12.83
N ALA A 338 -16.20 10.67 -13.19
CA ALA A 338 -15.83 12.05 -13.49
C ALA A 338 -15.53 12.87 -12.22
N GLY A 339 -16.07 12.47 -11.07
CA GLY A 339 -15.83 13.08 -9.77
C GLY A 339 -14.57 12.57 -9.08
N PRO A 340 -14.48 12.72 -7.73
CA PRO A 340 -13.43 12.11 -6.94
C PRO A 340 -13.41 10.59 -7.05
N TRP A 341 -12.20 10.01 -6.99
CA TRP A 341 -11.99 8.58 -6.76
C TRP A 341 -11.21 8.41 -5.48
N TRP A 342 -11.54 7.39 -4.71
CA TRP A 342 -10.85 7.14 -3.46
C TRP A 342 -10.89 5.66 -3.08
N HIS A 343 -10.08 5.32 -2.13
CA HIS A 343 -10.21 4.13 -1.32
C HIS A 343 -9.85 4.44 0.12
N SER A 344 -10.53 3.81 1.07
CA SER A 344 -10.17 3.82 2.49
C SER A 344 -9.62 2.46 2.88
N GLY A 345 -8.90 2.41 3.99
CA GLY A 345 -8.36 1.17 4.52
C GLY A 345 -8.45 1.13 6.04
N SER A 346 -8.82 -0.03 6.58
CA SER A 346 -8.90 -0.30 8.01
C SER A 346 -8.45 -1.72 8.32
N LEU A 347 -7.54 -1.83 9.28
CA LEU A 347 -7.10 -3.08 9.92
C LEU A 347 -6.85 -2.81 11.39
N PRO A 348 -6.77 -3.83 12.27
CA PRO A 348 -6.27 -3.63 13.62
C PRO A 348 -4.99 -2.79 13.62
N GLY A 349 -5.03 -1.65 14.34
CA GLY A 349 -3.92 -0.71 14.38
C GLY A 349 -3.70 0.14 13.13
N THR A 350 -4.67 0.27 12.22
CA THR A 350 -4.48 0.99 10.96
C THR A 350 -5.77 1.67 10.48
N THR A 351 -5.67 2.96 10.15
CA THR A 351 -6.71 3.72 9.42
C THR A 351 -6.05 4.52 8.32
N THR A 352 -6.58 4.43 7.09
CA THR A 352 -5.97 5.06 5.93
C THR A 352 -7.01 5.55 4.93
N ILE A 353 -6.64 6.59 4.18
CA ILE A 353 -7.44 7.10 3.05
C ILE A 353 -6.51 7.60 1.95
N MET A 354 -6.95 7.44 0.72
CA MET A 354 -6.28 7.95 -0.48
C MET A 354 -7.35 8.47 -1.45
N VAL A 355 -7.18 9.70 -1.93
CA VAL A 355 -8.19 10.39 -2.76
C VAL A 355 -7.54 11.11 -3.93
N ARG A 356 -8.17 11.03 -5.09
CA ARG A 356 -7.92 11.89 -6.26
C ARG A 356 -9.17 12.72 -6.57
N THR A 357 -9.02 14.01 -6.81
CA THR A 357 -10.12 14.93 -7.16
C THR A 357 -10.04 15.39 -8.61
N PRO A 358 -11.18 15.75 -9.25
CA PRO A 358 -11.18 16.31 -10.61
C PRO A 358 -10.51 17.67 -10.70
N THR A 359 -10.28 18.35 -9.56
CA THR A 359 -9.61 19.66 -9.46
C THR A 359 -8.10 19.57 -9.34
N GLY A 360 -7.52 18.39 -9.64
CA GLY A 360 -6.08 18.16 -9.68
C GLY A 360 -5.44 17.82 -8.33
N PHE A 361 -6.20 17.70 -7.23
CA PHE A 361 -5.65 17.24 -5.97
C PHE A 361 -5.54 15.72 -5.93
N CYS A 362 -4.41 15.27 -5.36
CA CYS A 362 -4.24 13.91 -4.87
C CYS A 362 -3.74 13.98 -3.42
N TRP A 363 -4.29 13.17 -2.53
CA TRP A 363 -3.80 13.10 -1.16
C TRP A 363 -3.87 11.69 -0.59
N ALA A 364 -3.07 11.46 0.44
CA ALA A 364 -3.12 10.28 1.29
C ALA A 364 -2.94 10.68 2.75
N ALA A 365 -3.66 10.02 3.65
CA ALA A 365 -3.48 10.12 5.09
C ALA A 365 -3.47 8.74 5.71
N LEU A 366 -2.51 8.51 6.61
CA LEU A 366 -2.21 7.24 7.25
C LEU A 366 -2.13 7.45 8.76
N ALA A 367 -2.78 6.57 9.53
CA ALA A 367 -2.74 6.53 10.98
C ALA A 367 -2.41 5.11 11.48
N ASN A 368 -1.53 5.00 12.48
CA ASN A 368 -1.11 3.72 13.04
C ASN A 368 -1.99 3.23 14.19
N THR A 369 -3.28 3.51 14.12
CA THR A 369 -4.35 2.98 14.98
C THR A 369 -5.70 3.04 14.27
N ARG A 370 -6.71 2.36 14.81
CA ARG A 370 -8.13 2.55 14.46
C ARG A 370 -8.99 2.57 15.71
N THR A 371 -10.21 3.08 15.61
CA THR A 371 -11.23 3.00 16.65
C THR A 371 -12.19 1.81 16.42
N GLN A 372 -12.99 1.49 17.43
CA GLN A 372 -14.10 0.56 17.32
C GLN A 372 -15.38 1.27 17.85
N PRO A 373 -16.42 1.44 17.03
CA PRO A 373 -16.47 1.12 15.61
C PRO A 373 -15.53 2.02 14.77
N ASP A 374 -15.00 1.51 13.64
CA ASP A 374 -14.00 2.20 12.82
C ASP A 374 -14.57 3.31 11.92
N ASN A 375 -15.89 3.38 11.77
CA ASN A 375 -16.54 4.37 10.91
C ASN A 375 -16.32 5.82 11.38
N GLU A 376 -16.17 6.08 12.67
CA GLU A 376 -15.93 7.43 13.18
C GLU A 376 -14.57 7.98 12.75
N ILE A 377 -13.50 7.23 12.98
CA ILE A 377 -12.16 7.66 12.59
C ILE A 377 -12.00 7.67 11.06
N ASN A 378 -12.65 6.75 10.33
CA ASN A 378 -12.66 6.75 8.86
C ASN A 378 -13.35 7.99 8.28
N THR A 379 -14.46 8.42 8.87
CA THR A 379 -15.13 9.65 8.48
C THR A 379 -14.28 10.88 8.84
N ALA A 380 -13.68 10.88 10.03
CA ALA A 380 -12.90 12.01 10.52
C ALA A 380 -11.59 12.21 9.74
N ILE A 381 -10.91 11.14 9.31
CA ILE A 381 -9.69 11.25 8.50
C ILE A 381 -10.00 11.83 7.11
N ASP A 382 -11.12 11.48 6.50
CA ASP A 382 -11.57 12.09 5.24
C ASP A 382 -11.91 13.57 5.45
N GLN A 383 -12.72 13.90 6.46
CA GLN A 383 -13.07 15.28 6.79
C GLN A 383 -11.85 16.14 7.12
N MET A 384 -10.87 15.59 7.84
CA MET A 384 -9.59 16.25 8.09
C MET A 384 -8.91 16.66 6.78
N MET A 385 -8.84 15.77 5.80
CA MET A 385 -8.18 16.05 4.53
C MET A 385 -8.91 17.12 3.72
N TRP A 386 -10.23 17.06 3.65
CA TRP A 386 -11.03 18.12 3.01
C TRP A 386 -10.85 19.47 3.71
N ASN A 387 -10.87 19.51 5.05
CA ASN A 387 -10.63 20.72 5.82
C ASN A 387 -9.25 21.31 5.54
N MET A 388 -8.20 20.47 5.45
CA MET A 388 -6.83 20.92 5.13
C MET A 388 -6.76 21.60 3.76
N VAL A 389 -7.38 21.01 2.74
CA VAL A 389 -7.41 21.59 1.39
C VAL A 389 -8.19 22.91 1.35
N HIS A 390 -9.26 23.02 2.13
CA HIS A 390 -10.09 24.22 2.20
C HIS A 390 -9.46 25.37 3.02
N THR A 391 -8.37 25.15 3.77
CA THR A 391 -7.67 26.24 4.48
C THR A 391 -6.99 27.24 3.54
N VAL A 392 -6.82 26.86 2.28
CA VAL A 392 -6.23 27.72 1.25
C VAL A 392 -7.36 28.33 0.41
N PRO A 393 -7.69 29.63 0.58
CA PRO A 393 -8.83 30.25 -0.10
C PRO A 393 -8.71 30.24 -1.63
N SER A 394 -7.48 30.34 -2.13
CA SER A 394 -7.21 30.24 -3.57
C SER A 394 -5.88 29.49 -3.75
N TRP A 395 -5.93 28.41 -4.48
CA TRP A 395 -4.72 27.68 -4.89
C TRP A 395 -4.20 28.30 -6.17
N ASN A 396 -3.00 28.86 -6.14
CA ASN A 396 -2.32 29.26 -7.36
C ASN A 396 -2.01 28.02 -8.20
N ALA A 397 -2.34 28.06 -9.47
CA ALA A 397 -2.19 26.97 -10.42
C ALA A 397 -0.73 26.59 -10.65
#